data_b844de82ce54e7a510c14a18a85e94e7
#
_entry.id   b844de82ce54e7a510c14a18a85e94e7
#
_cell.length_a   1.000
_cell.length_b   1.000
_cell.length_c   1.000
_cell.angle_alpha   90.00
_cell.angle_beta   90.00
_cell.angle_gamma   90.00
#
_symmetry.space_group_name_H-M   'P 1'
#
loop_
_entity.id
_entity.type
_entity.pdbx_description
1 polymer ?
#
loop_
_entity_poly.entity_id
_entity_poly.type
_entity_poly.pdbx_seq_one_letter_code
_entity_poly.pdbx_strand_id
1 'polypeptide(L)'
;MPQHIHMAGIIPVAGLETDFNQQLPDVMMPVDVGFAAIQKSVYECAMVGCQTIWIVANNDLAPIIRNTVGEWIYDPVYYETKTLFPSENRKEIPIYYVPVHPNDRDKRDSYGWSILYGAYSAWLVAAKISKWVLPEKYYVSFPMSAYDLPSLRTHRLEIASRDANFFLSYDGKTVKDELPIAFTFNGEDFKACRN
;
A
#
# COMPACT_ATOMS: atom_id res chain seq x y z
N MET A 1 10.20 -2.63 25.06
CA MET A 1 9.84 -3.47 23.90
C MET A 1 9.30 -2.54 22.84
N PRO A 2 9.73 -2.57 21.59
CA PRO A 2 9.09 -1.78 20.54
C PRO A 2 7.63 -2.23 20.44
N GLN A 3 6.71 -1.31 20.66
CA GLN A 3 5.28 -1.59 20.50
C GLN A 3 5.05 -1.92 19.03
N HIS A 4 4.56 -3.11 18.74
CA HIS A 4 4.14 -3.51 17.41
C HIS A 4 2.96 -2.62 16.98
N ILE A 5 3.23 -1.69 16.09
CA ILE A 5 2.19 -0.86 15.44
C ILE A 5 1.59 -1.67 14.33
N HIS A 6 0.25 -1.72 14.26
CA HIS A 6 -0.44 -2.26 13.10
C HIS A 6 -0.44 -1.21 11.98
N MET A 7 0.32 -1.45 10.93
CA MET A 7 0.40 -0.59 9.75
C MET A 7 -0.29 -1.25 8.56
N ALA A 8 -1.22 -0.54 7.92
CA ALA A 8 -1.88 -0.96 6.69
C ALA A 8 -1.27 -0.25 5.48
N GLY A 9 -0.91 -1.00 4.44
CA GLY A 9 -0.48 -0.47 3.15
C GLY A 9 -1.71 -0.13 2.29
N ILE A 10 -1.71 1.04 1.66
CA ILE A 10 -2.76 1.49 0.74
C ILE A 10 -2.13 1.71 -0.64
N ILE A 11 -2.69 1.07 -1.65
CA ILE A 11 -2.24 1.23 -3.05
C ILE A 11 -3.42 1.77 -3.87
N PRO A 12 -3.47 3.09 -4.13
CA PRO A 12 -4.56 3.71 -4.87
C PRO A 12 -4.30 3.58 -6.39
N VAL A 13 -5.07 2.74 -7.06
CA VAL A 13 -4.96 2.53 -8.52
C VAL A 13 -6.27 2.76 -9.27
N ALA A 14 -7.29 3.27 -8.60
CA ALA A 14 -8.61 3.45 -9.21
C ALA A 14 -8.69 4.65 -10.16
N GLY A 15 -7.88 5.69 -9.99
CA GLY A 15 -7.86 6.91 -10.79
C GLY A 15 -6.63 7.03 -11.68
N LEU A 16 -5.93 5.93 -11.96
CA LEU A 16 -4.76 5.93 -12.83
C LEU A 16 -5.19 5.89 -14.31
N GLU A 17 -5.39 7.04 -14.89
CA GLU A 17 -5.28 7.26 -16.32
C GLU A 17 -3.93 7.92 -16.59
N THR A 18 -2.97 7.15 -17.03
CA THR A 18 -1.72 7.70 -17.55
C THR A 18 -1.77 7.63 -19.08
N ASP A 19 -1.18 8.64 -19.70
CA ASP A 19 -1.25 8.88 -21.12
C ASP A 19 -0.20 8.10 -21.92
N PHE A 20 0.19 6.92 -21.43
CA PHE A 20 1.18 6.10 -22.13
C PHE A 20 0.68 5.44 -23.41
N ASN A 21 -0.60 5.57 -23.74
CA ASN A 21 -1.24 5.01 -24.93
C ASN A 21 -0.86 3.52 -25.17
N GLN A 22 -0.82 2.73 -24.11
CA GLN A 22 -0.48 1.33 -24.15
C GLN A 22 -1.73 0.45 -24.09
N GLN A 23 -1.63 -0.76 -24.65
CA GLN A 23 -2.70 -1.75 -24.61
C GLN A 23 -2.89 -2.38 -23.21
N LEU A 24 -1.92 -2.25 -22.32
CA LEU A 24 -1.96 -2.76 -20.94
C LEU A 24 -2.21 -1.60 -19.98
N PRO A 25 -2.97 -1.82 -18.90
CA PRO A 25 -3.09 -0.85 -17.83
C PRO A 25 -1.70 -0.51 -17.25
N ASP A 26 -1.45 0.77 -16.98
CA ASP A 26 -0.13 1.24 -16.57
C ASP A 26 0.40 0.58 -15.31
N VAL A 27 -0.50 0.23 -14.39
CA VAL A 27 -0.14 -0.53 -13.17
C VAL A 27 0.44 -1.91 -13.46
N MET A 28 0.20 -2.44 -14.66
CA MET A 28 0.72 -3.71 -15.16
C MET A 28 2.02 -3.54 -15.95
N MET A 29 2.50 -2.31 -16.11
CA MET A 29 3.77 -2.05 -16.79
C MET A 29 4.91 -2.84 -16.13
N PRO A 30 5.72 -3.59 -16.91
CA PRO A 30 6.85 -4.30 -16.36
C PRO A 30 7.93 -3.29 -15.90
N VAL A 31 8.34 -3.41 -14.65
CA VAL A 31 9.45 -2.64 -14.06
C VAL A 31 10.73 -3.47 -13.99
N ASP A 32 10.58 -4.79 -14.11
CA ASP A 32 11.66 -5.77 -14.24
C ASP A 32 11.12 -7.02 -14.93
N VAL A 33 11.99 -7.99 -15.26
CA VAL A 33 11.62 -9.25 -15.91
C VAL A 33 10.61 -10.02 -15.05
N GLY A 34 9.38 -10.14 -15.57
CA GLY A 34 8.29 -10.82 -14.86
C GLY A 34 7.76 -10.09 -13.63
N PHE A 35 8.07 -8.78 -13.46
CA PHE A 35 7.71 -8.00 -12.29
C PHE A 35 7.01 -6.69 -12.69
N ALA A 36 5.74 -6.58 -12.41
CA ALA A 36 4.90 -5.43 -12.76
C ALA A 36 4.95 -4.32 -11.69
N ALA A 37 4.62 -3.10 -12.09
CA ALA A 37 4.59 -1.93 -11.21
C ALA A 37 3.70 -2.14 -9.97
N ILE A 38 2.55 -2.79 -10.12
CA ILE A 38 1.67 -3.14 -8.99
C ILE A 38 2.34 -4.11 -8.02
N GLN A 39 3.08 -5.11 -8.53
CA GLN A 39 3.81 -6.07 -7.70
C GLN A 39 4.92 -5.36 -6.91
N LYS A 40 5.60 -4.38 -7.54
CA LYS A 40 6.58 -3.52 -6.86
C LYS A 40 5.96 -2.82 -5.65
N SER A 41 4.78 -2.22 -5.79
CA SER A 41 4.10 -1.53 -4.67
C SER A 41 3.66 -2.48 -3.57
N VAL A 42 3.22 -3.68 -3.90
CA VAL A 42 2.90 -4.72 -2.92
C VAL A 42 4.16 -5.15 -2.15
N TYR A 43 5.26 -5.38 -2.88
CA TYR A 43 6.54 -5.74 -2.27
C TYR A 43 7.09 -4.62 -1.40
N GLU A 44 6.95 -3.37 -1.83
CA GLU A 44 7.29 -2.18 -1.07
C GLU A 44 6.54 -2.12 0.27
N CYS A 45 5.22 -2.27 0.25
CA CYS A 45 4.41 -2.32 1.48
C CYS A 45 4.90 -3.42 2.44
N ALA A 46 5.27 -4.59 1.92
CA ALA A 46 5.82 -5.67 2.72
C ALA A 46 7.20 -5.31 3.32
N MET A 47 8.09 -4.69 2.53
CA MET A 47 9.43 -4.26 2.96
C MET A 47 9.38 -3.23 4.08
N VAL A 48 8.48 -2.26 4.03
CA VAL A 48 8.34 -1.23 5.07
C VAL A 48 7.62 -1.74 6.32
N GLY A 49 7.02 -2.92 6.29
CA GLY A 49 6.45 -3.58 7.44
C GLY A 49 4.94 -3.48 7.59
N CYS A 50 4.22 -3.23 6.52
CA CYS A 50 2.77 -3.35 6.53
C CYS A 50 2.34 -4.77 6.91
N GLN A 51 1.27 -4.88 7.68
CA GLN A 51 0.70 -6.16 8.12
C GLN A 51 -0.52 -6.56 7.31
N THR A 52 -1.10 -5.63 6.59
CA THR A 52 -2.17 -5.82 5.61
C THR A 52 -1.95 -4.87 4.44
N ILE A 53 -2.39 -5.26 3.24
CA ILE A 53 -2.26 -4.43 2.03
C ILE A 53 -3.65 -4.28 1.42
N TRP A 54 -4.02 -3.06 1.05
CA TRP A 54 -5.32 -2.68 0.53
C TRP A 54 -5.15 -2.02 -0.83
N ILE A 55 -5.59 -2.71 -1.88
CA ILE A 55 -5.52 -2.21 -3.26
C ILE A 55 -6.88 -1.64 -3.63
N VAL A 56 -6.94 -0.32 -3.84
CA VAL A 56 -8.16 0.37 -4.27
C VAL A 56 -8.16 0.46 -5.78
N ALA A 57 -9.00 -0.33 -6.43
CA ALA A 57 -9.01 -0.49 -7.88
C ALA A 57 -10.44 -0.42 -8.45
N ASN A 58 -10.55 -0.01 -9.70
CA ASN A 58 -11.80 -0.14 -10.45
C ASN A 58 -12.14 -1.61 -10.70
N ASN A 59 -13.43 -1.92 -10.83
CA ASN A 59 -13.90 -3.29 -11.06
C ASN A 59 -13.30 -3.95 -12.30
N ASP A 60 -12.91 -3.17 -13.30
CA ASP A 60 -12.33 -3.65 -14.54
C ASP A 60 -10.86 -4.05 -14.37
N LEU A 61 -10.14 -3.34 -13.50
CA LEU A 61 -8.71 -3.60 -13.19
C LEU A 61 -8.51 -4.63 -12.08
N ALA A 62 -9.41 -4.67 -11.12
CA ALA A 62 -9.26 -5.52 -9.94
C ALA A 62 -9.04 -7.01 -10.26
N PRO A 63 -9.75 -7.64 -11.23
CA PRO A 63 -9.51 -9.03 -11.58
C PRO A 63 -8.12 -9.29 -12.15
N ILE A 64 -7.61 -8.39 -12.99
CA ILE A 64 -6.28 -8.51 -13.62
C ILE A 64 -5.21 -8.37 -12.56
N ILE A 65 -5.33 -7.37 -11.69
CA ILE A 65 -4.40 -7.14 -10.58
C ILE A 65 -4.39 -8.36 -9.65
N ARG A 66 -5.56 -8.86 -9.27
CA ARG A 66 -5.69 -10.03 -8.38
C ARG A 66 -5.05 -11.28 -8.97
N ASN A 67 -5.20 -11.49 -10.27
CA ASN A 67 -4.55 -12.62 -10.95
C ASN A 67 -3.02 -12.52 -10.96
N THR A 68 -2.49 -11.30 -11.01
CA THR A 68 -1.04 -11.03 -11.07
C THR A 68 -0.40 -11.02 -9.69
N VAL A 69 -1.07 -10.46 -8.69
CA VAL A 69 -0.52 -10.23 -7.34
C VAL A 69 -0.90 -11.37 -6.37
N GLY A 70 -2.11 -11.93 -6.49
CA GLY A 70 -2.64 -12.93 -5.57
C GLY A 70 -3.34 -12.31 -4.35
N GLU A 71 -3.53 -13.12 -3.31
CA GLU A 71 -4.29 -12.74 -2.10
C GLU A 71 -3.40 -12.52 -0.88
N TRP A 72 -2.13 -12.81 -0.98
CA TRP A 72 -1.14 -12.62 0.08
C TRP A 72 0.28 -12.58 -0.48
N ILE A 73 1.19 -12.02 0.30
CA ILE A 73 2.64 -12.05 0.05
C ILE A 73 3.37 -12.48 1.33
N TYR A 74 4.48 -13.17 1.19
CA TYR A 74 5.36 -13.42 2.34
C TYR A 74 6.08 -12.14 2.76
N ASP A 75 6.23 -11.92 4.09
CA ASP A 75 7.04 -10.81 4.61
C ASP A 75 8.53 -11.07 4.27
N PRO A 76 9.12 -10.30 3.33
CA PRO A 76 10.49 -10.56 2.86
C PRO A 76 11.53 -10.34 3.95
N VAL A 77 11.29 -9.39 4.87
CA VAL A 77 12.20 -9.06 5.96
C VAL A 77 12.19 -10.16 7.02
N TYR A 78 11.04 -10.75 7.28
CA TYR A 78 10.92 -11.87 8.21
C TYR A 78 11.70 -13.09 7.73
N TYR A 79 11.70 -13.35 6.42
CA TYR A 79 12.43 -14.46 5.81
C TYR A 79 13.94 -14.32 5.90
N GLU A 80 14.46 -13.13 5.63
CA GLU A 80 15.91 -12.90 5.62
C GLU A 80 16.52 -12.92 7.03
N THR A 81 15.76 -12.60 8.05
CA THR A 81 16.27 -12.56 9.44
C THR A 81 16.33 -13.93 10.11
N LYS A 82 15.72 -14.96 9.52
CA LYS A 82 15.62 -16.27 10.16
C LYS A 82 16.00 -17.41 9.23
N THR A 83 17.23 -17.84 9.32
CA THR A 83 17.87 -18.88 8.50
C THR A 83 17.32 -20.31 8.71
N LEU A 84 16.46 -20.56 9.69
CA LEU A 84 16.00 -21.90 10.07
C LEU A 84 14.50 -21.91 10.43
N PHE A 85 13.60 -21.58 9.46
CA PHE A 85 12.18 -21.79 9.69
C PHE A 85 11.64 -23.00 8.90
N PRO A 86 10.95 -23.89 9.60
CA PRO A 86 10.06 -24.82 8.93
C PRO A 86 9.04 -24.04 8.11
N SER A 87 8.64 -24.57 6.96
CA SER A 87 7.65 -24.00 6.05
C SER A 87 6.30 -23.62 6.72
N GLU A 88 6.08 -24.12 7.91
CA GLU A 88 4.88 -23.91 8.72
C GLU A 88 4.81 -22.54 9.44
N ASN A 89 5.93 -21.82 9.56
CA ASN A 89 6.01 -20.54 10.28
C ASN A 89 6.20 -19.35 9.33
N ARG A 90 5.60 -19.38 8.15
CA ARG A 90 5.67 -18.30 7.18
C ARG A 90 4.76 -17.15 7.63
N LYS A 91 5.30 -15.93 7.69
CA LYS A 91 4.51 -14.74 7.95
C LYS A 91 3.90 -14.25 6.63
N GLU A 92 2.62 -14.49 6.44
CA GLU A 92 1.85 -14.01 5.31
C GLU A 92 1.26 -12.63 5.61
N ILE A 93 1.30 -11.76 4.60
CA ILE A 93 0.66 -10.45 4.63
C ILE A 93 -0.53 -10.53 3.68
N PRO A 94 -1.77 -10.47 4.18
CA PRO A 94 -2.96 -10.55 3.35
C PRO A 94 -3.14 -9.30 2.50
N ILE A 95 -3.66 -9.51 1.28
CA ILE A 95 -3.95 -8.47 0.30
C ILE A 95 -5.46 -8.41 0.09
N TYR A 96 -6.03 -7.23 0.30
CA TYR A 96 -7.45 -6.95 0.14
C TYR A 96 -7.70 -6.05 -1.05
N TYR A 97 -8.72 -6.38 -1.84
CA TYR A 97 -9.14 -5.62 -2.99
C TYR A 97 -10.39 -4.80 -2.64
N VAL A 98 -10.28 -3.49 -2.79
CA VAL A 98 -11.35 -2.54 -2.48
C VAL A 98 -11.90 -1.99 -3.80
N PRO A 99 -13.06 -2.51 -4.27
CA PRO A 99 -13.64 -2.06 -5.53
C PRO A 99 -14.24 -0.66 -5.38
N VAL A 100 -13.94 0.22 -6.32
CA VAL A 100 -14.62 1.52 -6.42
C VAL A 100 -15.93 1.32 -7.19
N HIS A 101 -17.04 1.70 -6.56
CA HIS A 101 -18.35 1.59 -7.16
C HIS A 101 -18.44 2.44 -8.45
N PRO A 102 -19.07 1.95 -9.55
CA PRO A 102 -19.18 2.70 -10.81
C PRO A 102 -19.73 4.11 -10.66
N ASN A 103 -20.69 4.32 -9.76
CA ASN A 103 -21.28 5.64 -9.49
C ASN A 103 -20.33 6.64 -8.82
N ASP A 104 -19.21 6.17 -8.28
CA ASP A 104 -18.21 7.01 -7.59
C ASP A 104 -17.00 7.33 -8.48
N ARG A 105 -16.84 6.62 -9.61
CA ARG A 105 -15.70 6.79 -10.53
C ARG A 105 -15.59 8.22 -11.05
N ASP A 106 -16.71 8.78 -11.56
CA ASP A 106 -16.70 10.10 -12.18
C ASP A 106 -16.76 11.26 -11.18
N LYS A 107 -17.18 10.99 -9.94
CA LYS A 107 -17.40 12.02 -8.93
C LYS A 107 -16.25 12.18 -7.95
N ARG A 108 -15.41 11.15 -7.82
CA ARG A 108 -14.40 11.01 -6.78
C ARG A 108 -13.09 10.48 -7.35
N ASP A 109 -12.75 10.95 -8.53
CA ASP A 109 -11.55 10.57 -9.26
C ASP A 109 -10.34 11.37 -8.76
N SER A 110 -9.86 10.98 -7.59
CA SER A 110 -8.63 11.53 -7.03
C SER A 110 -7.89 10.51 -6.18
N TYR A 111 -6.58 10.60 -6.17
CA TYR A 111 -5.73 9.80 -5.29
C TYR A 111 -6.13 9.95 -3.83
N GLY A 112 -6.39 11.19 -3.39
CA GLY A 112 -6.77 11.49 -2.03
C GLY A 112 -8.03 10.74 -1.60
N TRP A 113 -9.05 10.70 -2.46
CA TRP A 113 -10.26 9.94 -2.18
C TRP A 113 -10.00 8.45 -2.12
N SER A 114 -9.25 7.89 -3.08
CA SER A 114 -8.91 6.47 -3.13
C SER A 114 -8.11 6.05 -1.89
N ILE A 115 -7.18 6.89 -1.44
CA ILE A 115 -6.39 6.66 -0.23
C ILE A 115 -7.30 6.62 1.01
N LEU A 116 -8.18 7.63 1.17
CA LEU A 116 -9.11 7.69 2.30
C LEU A 116 -10.12 6.54 2.27
N TYR A 117 -10.59 6.15 1.10
CA TYR A 117 -11.50 5.02 0.95
C TYR A 117 -10.84 3.69 1.29
N GLY A 118 -9.60 3.48 0.88
CA GLY A 118 -8.78 2.32 1.27
C GLY A 118 -8.54 2.27 2.77
N ALA A 119 -8.16 3.39 3.37
CA ALA A 119 -7.96 3.50 4.82
C ALA A 119 -9.25 3.25 5.60
N TYR A 120 -10.38 3.78 5.12
CA TYR A 120 -11.71 3.54 5.71
C TYR A 120 -12.09 2.06 5.65
N SER A 121 -11.85 1.42 4.50
CA SER A 121 -12.13 -0.01 4.33
C SER A 121 -11.28 -0.86 5.27
N ALA A 122 -9.99 -0.54 5.40
CA ALA A 122 -9.08 -1.21 6.32
C ALA A 122 -9.55 -1.05 7.78
N TRP A 123 -9.91 0.16 8.18
CA TRP A 123 -10.43 0.45 9.52
C TRP A 123 -11.77 -0.27 9.78
N LEU A 124 -12.70 -0.24 8.83
CA LEU A 124 -14.03 -0.84 8.96
C LEU A 124 -13.97 -2.35 9.13
N VAL A 125 -13.15 -3.02 8.32
CA VAL A 125 -12.96 -4.49 8.40
C VAL A 125 -12.28 -4.85 9.72
N ALA A 126 -11.20 -4.15 10.07
CA ALA A 126 -10.49 -4.39 11.32
C ALA A 126 -11.40 -4.19 12.54
N ALA A 127 -12.20 -3.13 12.56
CA ALA A 127 -13.14 -2.84 13.65
C ALA A 127 -14.20 -3.94 13.86
N LYS A 128 -14.59 -4.64 12.77
CA LYS A 128 -15.52 -5.78 12.84
C LYS A 128 -14.86 -7.07 13.36
N ILE A 129 -13.56 -7.22 13.15
CA ILE A 129 -12.82 -8.42 13.57
C ILE A 129 -12.36 -8.29 15.01
N SER A 130 -11.59 -7.25 15.32
CA SER A 130 -11.07 -7.00 16.67
C SER A 130 -10.46 -5.61 16.79
N LYS A 131 -10.63 -4.98 17.95
CA LYS A 131 -9.99 -3.69 18.26
C LYS A 131 -8.45 -3.75 18.23
N TRP A 132 -7.86 -4.92 18.43
CA TRP A 132 -6.42 -5.13 18.46
C TRP A 132 -5.75 -5.11 17.09
N VAL A 133 -6.53 -5.24 16.01
CA VAL A 133 -6.03 -5.23 14.63
C VAL A 133 -6.38 -3.94 13.89
N LEU A 134 -6.86 -2.91 14.61
CA LEU A 134 -7.12 -1.60 14.03
C LEU A 134 -5.81 -0.99 13.54
N PRO A 135 -5.75 -0.52 12.28
CA PRO A 135 -4.56 0.18 11.81
C PRO A 135 -4.32 1.46 12.61
N GLU A 136 -3.14 1.57 13.19
CA GLU A 136 -2.68 2.76 13.90
C GLU A 136 -1.98 3.73 12.94
N LYS A 137 -1.45 3.18 11.84
CA LYS A 137 -0.74 3.92 10.80
C LYS A 137 -1.04 3.33 9.42
N TYR A 138 -1.00 4.19 8.42
CA TYR A 138 -1.19 3.84 7.02
C TYR A 138 0.05 4.23 6.22
N TYR A 139 0.48 3.35 5.34
CA TYR A 139 1.54 3.59 4.38
C TYR A 139 0.93 3.63 2.97
N VAL A 140 1.17 4.69 2.21
CA VAL A 140 0.68 4.83 0.84
C VAL A 140 1.82 4.56 -0.12
N SER A 141 1.60 3.62 -1.05
CA SER A 141 2.51 3.31 -2.15
C SER A 141 1.85 3.60 -3.49
N PHE A 142 2.60 4.20 -4.40
CA PHE A 142 2.16 4.50 -5.76
C PHE A 142 2.91 3.62 -6.75
N PRO A 143 2.23 2.80 -7.58
CA PRO A 143 2.89 1.88 -8.52
C PRO A 143 3.83 2.56 -9.52
N MET A 144 3.48 3.77 -9.94
CA MET A 144 4.23 4.51 -10.95
C MET A 144 5.51 5.20 -10.42
N SER A 145 5.74 5.17 -9.11
CA SER A 145 6.98 5.67 -8.51
C SER A 145 8.04 4.58 -8.46
N ALA A 146 9.22 4.86 -8.98
CA ALA A 146 10.35 3.93 -8.96
C ALA A 146 11.46 4.46 -8.03
N TYR A 147 11.83 3.69 -7.03
CA TYR A 147 12.93 3.95 -6.11
C TYR A 147 13.50 2.66 -5.54
N ASP A 148 14.66 2.76 -4.88
CA ASP A 148 15.38 1.61 -4.35
C ASP A 148 14.65 1.02 -3.13
N LEU A 149 14.03 -0.15 -3.30
CA LEU A 149 13.29 -0.84 -2.24
C LEU A 149 14.18 -1.29 -1.07
N PRO A 150 15.40 -1.80 -1.26
CA PRO A 150 16.32 -2.09 -0.16
C PRO A 150 16.60 -0.90 0.74
N SER A 151 16.68 0.31 0.19
CA SER A 151 16.85 1.54 0.97
C SER A 151 15.68 1.78 1.93
N LEU A 152 14.46 1.54 1.52
CA LEU A 152 13.27 1.66 2.39
C LEU A 152 13.32 0.71 3.59
N ARG A 153 13.90 -0.47 3.41
CA ARG A 153 14.06 -1.43 4.51
C ARG A 153 14.92 -0.87 5.63
N THR A 154 15.98 -0.13 5.32
CA THR A 154 16.86 0.48 6.34
C THR A 154 16.12 1.49 7.20
N HIS A 155 15.10 2.16 6.63
CA HIS A 155 14.23 3.14 7.31
C HIS A 155 12.94 2.55 7.88
N ARG A 156 12.78 1.22 7.87
CA ARG A 156 11.55 0.55 8.32
C ARG A 156 11.08 0.98 9.71
N LEU A 157 11.98 1.17 10.67
CA LEU A 157 11.63 1.59 12.03
C LEU A 157 11.13 3.04 12.08
N GLU A 158 11.74 3.92 11.29
CA GLU A 158 11.31 5.32 11.16
C GLU A 158 9.95 5.42 10.48
N ILE A 159 9.75 4.68 9.38
CA ILE A 159 8.50 4.60 8.65
C ILE A 159 7.36 4.11 9.56
N ALA A 160 7.63 3.09 10.38
CA ALA A 160 6.68 2.51 11.32
C ALA A 160 6.58 3.28 12.65
N SER A 161 7.29 4.41 12.83
CA SER A 161 7.21 5.19 14.07
C SER A 161 5.81 5.75 14.29
N ARG A 162 5.35 5.78 15.55
CA ARG A 162 4.08 6.40 15.95
C ARG A 162 4.14 7.92 15.94
N ASP A 163 5.30 8.45 16.28
CA ASP A 163 5.43 9.85 16.68
C ASP A 163 5.54 10.81 15.50
N ALA A 164 5.85 10.29 14.31
CA ALA A 164 6.02 11.12 13.12
C ALA A 164 5.50 10.43 11.85
N ASN A 165 4.93 11.22 10.95
CA ASN A 165 4.63 10.77 9.60
C ASN A 165 5.90 10.82 8.75
N PHE A 166 6.08 9.81 7.94
CA PHE A 166 7.18 9.69 6.99
C PHE A 166 6.72 10.21 5.62
N PHE A 167 7.58 10.96 4.96
CA PHE A 167 7.39 11.43 3.60
C PHE A 167 8.65 11.12 2.79
N LEU A 168 8.50 10.33 1.75
CA LEU A 168 9.56 10.19 0.77
C LEU A 168 9.75 11.52 0.04
N SER A 169 10.96 11.86 -0.33
CA SER A 169 11.24 13.06 -1.11
C SER A 169 12.15 12.75 -2.28
N TYR A 170 11.93 13.43 -3.39
CA TYR A 170 12.78 13.43 -4.56
C TYR A 170 13.04 14.87 -4.99
N ASP A 171 14.31 15.25 -5.07
CA ASP A 171 14.73 16.64 -5.38
C ASP A 171 14.04 17.70 -4.49
N GLY A 172 13.91 17.40 -3.20
CA GLY A 172 13.24 18.25 -2.21
C GLY A 172 11.71 18.31 -2.31
N LYS A 173 11.10 17.62 -3.27
CA LYS A 173 9.64 17.55 -3.45
C LYS A 173 9.08 16.28 -2.80
N THR A 174 7.85 16.37 -2.32
CA THR A 174 7.10 15.31 -1.67
C THR A 174 5.71 15.15 -2.28
N VAL A 175 4.88 14.29 -1.72
CA VAL A 175 3.46 14.19 -2.11
C VAL A 175 2.70 15.52 -1.93
N LYS A 176 3.18 16.43 -1.09
CA LYS A 176 2.59 17.79 -0.94
C LYS A 176 2.82 18.68 -2.16
N ASP A 177 3.78 18.35 -2.98
CA ASP A 177 4.12 19.03 -4.22
C ASP A 177 3.56 18.28 -5.45
N GLU A 178 2.48 17.50 -5.23
CA GLU A 178 1.78 16.70 -6.25
C GLU A 178 2.64 15.55 -6.83
N LEU A 179 3.74 15.21 -6.19
CA LEU A 179 4.56 14.08 -6.61
C LEU A 179 3.98 12.77 -6.03
N PRO A 180 3.57 11.79 -6.86
CA PRO A 180 2.96 10.54 -6.38
C PRO A 180 4.01 9.58 -5.80
N ILE A 181 4.62 9.95 -4.68
CA ILE A 181 5.61 9.16 -3.95
C ILE A 181 5.14 8.81 -2.55
N ALA A 182 5.73 7.78 -1.95
CA ALA A 182 5.26 7.17 -0.73
C ALA A 182 5.27 8.13 0.48
N PHE A 183 4.28 7.97 1.33
CA PHE A 183 4.17 8.66 2.61
C PHE A 183 3.36 7.84 3.62
N THR A 184 3.39 8.28 4.87
CA THR A 184 2.55 7.71 5.93
C THR A 184 1.66 8.77 6.55
N PHE A 185 0.52 8.33 7.08
CA PHE A 185 -0.32 9.10 7.98
C PHE A 185 -0.85 8.18 9.09
N ASN A 186 -1.20 8.77 10.22
CA ASN A 186 -1.65 8.01 11.39
C ASN A 186 -3.20 7.92 11.46
N GLY A 187 -3.70 7.13 12.41
CA GLY A 187 -5.13 6.96 12.59
C GLY A 187 -5.85 8.23 13.07
N GLU A 188 -5.15 9.21 13.64
CA GLU A 188 -5.73 10.51 14.04
C GLU A 188 -5.90 11.41 12.83
N ASP A 189 -4.90 11.47 11.94
CA ASP A 189 -4.99 12.16 10.67
C ASP A 189 -6.16 11.62 9.84
N PHE A 190 -6.29 10.28 9.78
CA PHE A 190 -7.42 9.64 9.11
C PHE A 190 -8.77 10.08 9.69
N LYS A 191 -8.91 10.15 11.02
CA LYS A 191 -10.14 10.60 11.67
C LYS A 191 -10.43 12.06 11.37
N ALA A 192 -9.41 12.92 11.37
CA ALA A 192 -9.54 14.34 11.03
C ALA A 192 -10.01 14.57 9.58
N CYS A 193 -9.51 13.79 8.63
CA CYS A 193 -9.92 13.88 7.23
C CYS A 193 -11.32 13.30 6.94
N ARG A 194 -11.85 12.45 7.83
CA ARG A 194 -13.16 11.82 7.67
C ARG A 194 -14.33 12.72 8.10
N ASN A 195 -14.11 13.71 8.97
CA ASN A 195 -15.12 14.66 9.46
C ASN A 195 -15.26 15.83 8.49
#